data_e616e4469d45e0fd6a7c8d7584c07651
#
_entry.id   e616e4469d45e0fd6a7c8d7584c07651
#
_cell.length_a   1.000
_cell.length_b   1.000
_cell.length_c   1.000
_cell.angle_alpha   90.00
_cell.angle_beta   90.00
_cell.angle_gamma   90.00
#
_symmetry.space_group_name_H-M   'P 1'
#
loop_
_entity.id
_entity.type
_entity.pdbx_description
1 polymer ?
#
loop_
_entity_poly.entity_id
_entity_poly.type
_entity_poly.pdbx_seq_one_letter_code
_entity_poly.pdbx_strand_id
1 'polypeptide(L)'
;MNTPKTRRVLSLSTLFPNPSQPRFGIFVARSLEALQRDTQWDVTVINPIGLPPVALGRYRELAAAAQDSEDFGIRVHRPVFRLIPKIGGRLNPALIARAVLPLVRRLHAQNPFDLVDAQFFYPDGPAAMMIARDLGLPFTVKARGSDIHHWGARRYG
;
A
#
# COMPACT_ATOMS: atom_id res chain seq x y z
N MET A 1 -34.43 -5.08 10.25
CA MET A 1 -33.10 -4.87 10.84
C MET A 1 -32.15 -4.47 9.74
N ASN A 2 -31.61 -3.24 9.78
CA ASN A 2 -30.60 -2.84 8.81
C ASN A 2 -29.29 -3.57 9.14
N THR A 3 -28.89 -4.52 8.32
CA THR A 3 -27.54 -5.07 8.39
C THR A 3 -26.55 -3.92 8.18
N PRO A 4 -25.59 -3.66 9.07
CA PRO A 4 -24.65 -2.58 8.88
C PRO A 4 -23.90 -2.79 7.57
N LYS A 5 -23.87 -1.75 6.72
CA LYS A 5 -23.16 -1.80 5.45
C LYS A 5 -21.68 -2.02 5.72
N THR A 6 -21.12 -3.10 5.19
CA THR A 6 -19.68 -3.36 5.25
C THR A 6 -18.94 -2.22 4.56
N ARG A 7 -18.01 -1.59 5.27
CA ARG A 7 -17.16 -0.52 4.76
C ARG A 7 -15.93 -1.09 4.07
N ARG A 8 -15.56 -0.55 2.94
CA ARG A 8 -14.43 -1.01 2.16
C ARG A 8 -13.22 -0.11 2.33
N VAL A 9 -12.11 -0.69 2.75
CA VAL A 9 -10.84 0.02 2.98
C VAL A 9 -9.81 -0.40 1.94
N LEU A 10 -9.23 0.59 1.26
CA LEU A 10 -8.03 0.44 0.45
C LEU A 10 -6.82 0.73 1.32
N SER A 11 -6.07 -0.30 1.70
CA SER A 11 -4.87 -0.15 2.53
C SER A 11 -3.61 -0.15 1.66
N LEU A 12 -2.86 0.95 1.65
CA LEU A 12 -1.58 1.09 0.95
C LEU A 12 -0.44 0.78 1.91
N SER A 13 0.40 -0.18 1.55
CA SER A 13 1.58 -0.54 2.33
C SER A 13 2.75 -0.99 1.46
N THR A 14 3.86 -0.26 1.52
CA THR A 14 5.13 -0.69 0.90
C THR A 14 5.81 -1.81 1.69
N LEU A 15 5.49 -1.96 2.99
CA LEU A 15 5.93 -3.07 3.82
C LEU A 15 4.77 -4.05 4.03
N PHE A 16 4.79 -5.13 3.27
CA PHE A 16 3.83 -6.22 3.41
C PHE A 16 4.51 -7.54 3.05
N PRO A 17 4.15 -8.68 3.68
CA PRO A 17 4.72 -9.98 3.33
C PRO A 17 4.50 -10.33 1.86
N ASN A 18 5.50 -10.94 1.24
CA ASN A 18 5.42 -11.45 -0.11
C ASN A 18 6.21 -12.75 -0.21
N PRO A 19 6.08 -13.54 -1.28
CA PRO A 19 6.74 -14.85 -1.41
C PRO A 19 8.27 -14.82 -1.26
N SER A 20 8.93 -13.72 -1.67
CA SER A 20 10.39 -13.58 -1.51
C SER A 20 10.79 -13.11 -0.10
N GLN A 21 9.89 -12.46 0.63
CA GLN A 21 10.11 -11.89 1.95
C GLN A 21 8.90 -12.12 2.87
N PRO A 22 8.65 -13.35 3.33
CA PRO A 22 7.41 -13.71 4.03
C PRO A 22 7.27 -13.09 5.43
N ARG A 23 8.37 -12.60 6.02
CA ARG A 23 8.34 -11.91 7.32
C ARG A 23 8.35 -10.38 7.21
N PHE A 24 8.54 -9.84 6.01
CA PHE A 24 8.64 -8.40 5.80
C PHE A 24 7.29 -7.73 6.01
N GLY A 25 7.19 -6.86 7.02
CA GLY A 25 5.95 -6.19 7.36
C GLY A 25 4.85 -7.09 7.93
N ILE A 26 5.19 -8.25 8.52
CA ILE A 26 4.22 -9.20 9.08
C ILE A 26 3.27 -8.56 10.10
N PHE A 27 3.74 -7.57 10.85
CA PHE A 27 2.92 -6.84 11.82
C PHE A 27 1.81 -6.01 11.15
N VAL A 28 2.05 -5.51 9.92
CA VAL A 28 1.03 -4.84 9.10
C VAL A 28 -0.02 -5.85 8.69
N ALA A 29 0.40 -7.00 8.14
CA ALA A 29 -0.51 -8.06 7.73
C ALA A 29 -1.41 -8.52 8.90
N ARG A 30 -0.83 -8.75 10.08
CA ARG A 30 -1.59 -9.14 11.28
C ARG A 30 -2.58 -8.07 11.74
N SER A 31 -2.19 -6.80 11.67
CA SER A 31 -3.09 -5.68 12.00
C SER A 31 -4.28 -5.59 11.04
N LEU A 32 -4.03 -5.81 9.74
CA LEU A 32 -5.09 -5.79 8.71
C LEU A 32 -5.94 -7.06 8.74
N GLU A 33 -5.35 -8.22 9.06
CA GLU A 33 -6.10 -9.46 9.31
C GLU A 33 -7.09 -9.28 10.46
N ALA A 34 -6.66 -8.65 11.56
CA ALA A 34 -7.55 -8.36 12.68
C ALA A 34 -8.71 -7.45 12.29
N LEU A 35 -8.44 -6.42 11.44
CA LEU A 35 -9.47 -5.56 10.90
C LEU A 35 -10.44 -6.31 9.98
N GLN A 36 -9.91 -7.19 9.12
CA GLN A 36 -10.71 -8.01 8.19
C GLN A 36 -11.64 -9.00 8.92
N ARG A 37 -11.24 -9.48 10.11
CA ARG A 37 -12.10 -10.35 10.93
C ARG A 37 -13.33 -9.62 11.51
N ASP A 38 -13.27 -8.31 11.60
CA ASP A 38 -14.44 -7.51 11.93
C ASP A 38 -15.32 -7.40 10.68
N THR A 39 -16.51 -7.99 10.73
CA THR A 39 -17.46 -8.09 9.61
C THR A 39 -17.94 -6.74 9.06
N GLN A 40 -17.63 -5.65 9.75
CA GLN A 40 -17.93 -4.29 9.29
C GLN A 40 -16.92 -3.77 8.26
N TRP A 41 -15.78 -4.46 8.07
CA TRP A 41 -14.69 -4.03 7.20
C TRP A 41 -14.37 -5.07 6.12
N ASP A 42 -14.20 -4.60 4.88
CA ASP A 42 -13.64 -5.36 3.76
C ASP A 42 -12.34 -4.68 3.33
N VAL A 43 -11.21 -5.33 3.61
CA VAL A 43 -9.87 -4.78 3.39
C VAL A 43 -9.30 -5.29 2.07
N THR A 44 -8.85 -4.37 1.24
CA THR A 44 -8.03 -4.65 0.06
C THR A 44 -6.67 -4.00 0.24
N VAL A 45 -5.60 -4.77 0.11
CA VAL A 45 -4.22 -4.28 0.24
C VAL A 45 -3.63 -3.99 -1.13
N ILE A 46 -3.02 -2.82 -1.26
CA ILE A 46 -2.10 -2.49 -2.34
C ILE A 46 -0.69 -2.48 -1.76
N ASN A 47 0.11 -3.43 -2.19
CA ASN A 47 1.52 -3.54 -1.82
C ASN A 47 2.40 -3.24 -3.03
N PRO A 48 2.71 -1.96 -3.31
CA PRO A 48 3.52 -1.60 -4.48
C PRO A 48 4.95 -2.10 -4.33
N ILE A 49 5.44 -2.75 -5.39
CA ILE A 49 6.78 -3.33 -5.44
C ILE A 49 7.68 -2.41 -6.26
N GLY A 50 8.71 -1.87 -5.62
CA GLY A 50 9.71 -1.03 -6.29
C GLY A 50 10.78 -1.86 -7.00
N LEU A 51 10.90 -1.70 -8.32
CA LEU A 51 11.92 -2.38 -9.11
C LEU A 51 12.80 -1.38 -9.87
N PRO A 52 14.13 -1.59 -9.90
CA PRO A 52 15.02 -0.81 -10.76
C PRO A 52 14.75 -1.14 -12.24
N PRO A 53 15.25 -0.31 -13.18
CA PRO A 53 15.07 -0.55 -14.62
C PRO A 53 15.56 -1.92 -15.10
N VAL A 54 16.59 -2.46 -14.42
CA VAL A 54 17.11 -3.80 -14.66
C VAL A 54 17.07 -4.57 -13.36
N ALA A 55 16.23 -5.60 -13.29
CA ALA A 55 16.08 -6.46 -12.13
C ALA A 55 17.15 -7.56 -12.13
N LEU A 56 18.19 -7.40 -11.31
CA LEU A 56 19.27 -8.38 -11.10
C LEU A 56 19.30 -8.82 -9.63
N GLY A 57 19.82 -10.02 -9.36
CA GLY A 57 19.95 -10.57 -8.01
C GLY A 57 18.60 -10.60 -7.28
N ARG A 58 18.56 -10.05 -6.07
CA ARG A 58 17.35 -9.99 -5.21
C ARG A 58 16.13 -9.36 -5.89
N TYR A 59 16.34 -8.46 -6.83
CA TYR A 59 15.24 -7.80 -7.54
C TYR A 59 14.54 -8.73 -8.54
N ARG A 60 15.22 -9.78 -9.01
CA ARG A 60 14.60 -10.81 -9.85
C ARG A 60 13.58 -11.62 -9.05
N GLU A 61 13.94 -12.00 -7.83
CA GLU A 61 13.03 -12.71 -6.90
C GLU A 61 11.85 -11.82 -6.51
N LEU A 62 12.13 -10.54 -6.25
CA LEU A 62 11.10 -9.57 -5.90
C LEU A 62 10.15 -9.30 -7.08
N ALA A 63 10.66 -9.27 -8.31
CA ALA A 63 9.84 -9.16 -9.52
C ALA A 63 8.94 -10.40 -9.70
N ALA A 64 9.45 -11.58 -9.43
CA ALA A 64 8.66 -12.81 -9.46
C ALA A 64 7.58 -12.85 -8.36
N ALA A 65 7.84 -12.20 -7.21
CA ALA A 65 6.89 -12.07 -6.11
C ALA A 65 5.83 -10.97 -6.32
N ALA A 66 5.95 -10.14 -7.37
CA ALA A 66 5.01 -9.08 -7.70
C ALA A 66 3.75 -9.62 -8.39
N GLN A 67 3.07 -10.56 -7.72
CA GLN A 67 1.83 -11.16 -8.19
C GLN A 67 0.72 -10.93 -7.17
N ASP A 68 -0.50 -10.76 -7.68
CA ASP A 68 -1.68 -10.66 -6.84
C ASP A 68 -1.92 -11.98 -6.10
N SER A 69 -2.41 -11.89 -4.88
CA SER A 69 -2.67 -13.05 -4.02
C SER A 69 -3.83 -12.78 -3.06
N GLU A 70 -4.23 -13.82 -2.38
CA GLU A 70 -5.06 -13.72 -1.19
C GLU A 70 -4.26 -14.22 0.00
N ASP A 71 -3.85 -13.28 0.86
CA ASP A 71 -3.03 -13.55 2.03
C ASP A 71 -3.78 -13.12 3.29
N PHE A 72 -3.81 -13.96 4.32
CA PHE A 72 -4.49 -13.67 5.59
C PHE A 72 -6.01 -13.37 5.43
N GLY A 73 -6.66 -13.96 4.42
CA GLY A 73 -8.06 -13.66 4.08
C GLY A 73 -8.28 -12.28 3.46
N ILE A 74 -7.21 -11.64 2.96
CA ILE A 74 -7.21 -10.30 2.38
C ILE A 74 -6.74 -10.38 0.93
N ARG A 75 -7.42 -9.68 0.04
CA ARG A 75 -6.94 -9.49 -1.33
C ARG A 75 -5.76 -8.55 -1.37
N VAL A 76 -4.64 -9.00 -1.94
CA VAL A 76 -3.40 -8.25 -2.05
C VAL A 76 -3.03 -8.07 -3.51
N HIS A 77 -2.96 -6.82 -3.95
CA HIS A 77 -2.48 -6.44 -5.27
C HIS A 77 -1.05 -5.89 -5.17
N ARG A 78 -0.17 -6.33 -6.08
CA ARG A 78 1.25 -5.96 -6.07
C ARG A 78 1.68 -5.25 -7.35
N PRO A 79 1.18 -4.04 -7.62
CA PRO A 79 1.63 -3.26 -8.77
C PRO A 79 3.11 -2.90 -8.65
N VAL A 80 3.81 -2.92 -9.78
CA VAL A 80 5.23 -2.54 -9.84
C VAL A 80 5.36 -1.05 -10.13
N PHE A 81 6.26 -0.38 -9.41
CA PHE A 81 6.69 0.98 -9.73
C PHE A 81 8.21 1.04 -9.96
N ARG A 82 8.66 2.03 -10.71
CA ARG A 82 10.10 2.21 -10.98
C ARG A 82 10.82 2.87 -9.81
N LEU A 83 11.84 2.18 -9.30
CA LEU A 83 12.81 2.80 -8.41
C LEU A 83 13.82 3.61 -9.24
N ILE A 84 13.99 4.87 -8.88
CA ILE A 84 15.01 5.73 -9.46
C ILE A 84 16.18 5.80 -8.44
N PRO A 85 17.34 5.22 -8.75
CA PRO A 85 18.50 5.28 -7.86
C PRO A 85 18.87 6.73 -7.54
N LYS A 86 19.33 6.98 -6.29
CA LYS A 86 19.82 8.27 -5.76
C LYS A 86 18.80 9.41 -5.61
N ILE A 87 17.75 9.48 -6.44
CA ILE A 87 16.75 10.56 -6.41
C ILE A 87 15.39 10.04 -5.92
N GLY A 88 15.20 8.73 -5.90
CA GLY A 88 13.91 8.07 -5.66
C GLY A 88 13.26 8.40 -4.31
N GLY A 89 14.05 8.72 -3.27
CA GLY A 89 13.50 8.99 -1.95
C GLY A 89 12.42 10.08 -1.95
N ARG A 90 12.61 11.19 -2.65
CA ARG A 90 11.63 12.28 -2.76
C ARG A 90 10.49 11.98 -3.74
N LEU A 91 10.79 11.22 -4.80
CA LEU A 91 9.84 10.95 -5.89
C LEU A 91 9.00 9.70 -5.65
N ASN A 92 9.39 8.83 -4.73
CA ASN A 92 8.72 7.57 -4.48
C ASN A 92 7.20 7.69 -4.26
N PRO A 93 6.67 8.63 -3.47
CA PRO A 93 5.24 8.75 -3.32
C PRO A 93 4.49 8.99 -4.63
N ALA A 94 5.02 9.88 -5.48
CA ALA A 94 4.42 10.19 -6.77
C ALA A 94 4.53 9.02 -7.76
N LEU A 95 5.67 8.32 -7.76
CA LEU A 95 5.89 7.12 -8.58
C LEU A 95 4.96 5.98 -8.15
N ILE A 96 4.78 5.78 -6.85
CA ILE A 96 3.83 4.81 -6.29
C ILE A 96 2.41 5.18 -6.71
N ALA A 97 1.97 6.40 -6.44
CA ALA A 97 0.62 6.85 -6.79
C ALA A 97 0.35 6.68 -8.29
N ARG A 98 1.28 7.10 -9.14
CA ARG A 98 1.15 6.96 -10.60
C ARG A 98 1.01 5.50 -11.06
N ALA A 99 1.77 4.59 -10.46
CA ALA A 99 1.72 3.17 -10.79
C ALA A 99 0.44 2.49 -10.27
N VAL A 100 -0.06 2.92 -9.11
CA VAL A 100 -1.20 2.32 -8.41
C VAL A 100 -2.54 2.83 -8.95
N LEU A 101 -2.64 4.10 -9.33
CA LEU A 101 -3.89 4.75 -9.72
C LEU A 101 -4.71 4.01 -10.79
N PRO A 102 -4.15 3.50 -11.90
CA PRO A 102 -4.94 2.80 -12.90
C PRO A 102 -5.65 1.56 -12.35
N LEU A 103 -4.97 0.81 -11.49
CA LEU A 103 -5.53 -0.36 -10.82
C LEU A 103 -6.63 0.04 -9.85
N VAL A 104 -6.36 1.01 -8.99
CA VAL A 104 -7.27 1.44 -7.92
C VAL A 104 -8.54 2.07 -8.48
N ARG A 105 -8.45 2.87 -9.54
CA ARG A 105 -9.61 3.42 -10.25
C ARG A 105 -10.53 2.31 -10.77
N ARG A 106 -9.94 1.27 -11.37
CA ARG A 106 -10.69 0.09 -11.85
C ARG A 106 -11.37 -0.64 -10.70
N LEU A 107 -10.65 -0.91 -9.60
CA LEU A 107 -11.22 -1.58 -8.43
C LEU A 107 -12.34 -0.75 -7.79
N HIS A 108 -12.14 0.56 -7.67
CA HIS A 108 -13.12 1.48 -7.11
C HIS A 108 -14.37 1.58 -7.98
N ALA A 109 -14.22 1.60 -9.31
CA ALA A 109 -15.35 1.61 -10.23
C ALA A 109 -16.18 0.31 -10.18
N GLN A 110 -15.55 -0.83 -9.95
CA GLN A 110 -16.23 -2.12 -9.81
C GLN A 110 -16.97 -2.25 -8.48
N ASN A 111 -16.33 -1.82 -7.41
CA ASN A 111 -16.88 -1.85 -6.07
C ASN A 111 -16.25 -0.70 -5.23
N PRO A 112 -16.98 0.36 -4.95
CA PRO A 112 -16.43 1.57 -4.35
C PRO A 112 -15.80 1.34 -2.99
N PHE A 113 -14.62 1.94 -2.76
CA PHE A 113 -14.00 2.06 -1.44
C PHE A 113 -14.59 3.24 -0.68
N ASP A 114 -14.61 3.14 0.63
CA ASP A 114 -15.07 4.20 1.54
C ASP A 114 -13.90 5.00 2.15
N LEU A 115 -12.68 4.41 2.18
CA LEU A 115 -11.52 4.97 2.85
C LEU A 115 -10.23 4.49 2.19
N VAL A 116 -9.22 5.37 2.10
CA VAL A 116 -7.83 5.02 1.82
C VAL A 116 -7.03 5.07 3.12
N ASP A 117 -6.29 4.02 3.44
CA ASP A 117 -5.50 3.88 4.67
C ASP A 117 -4.02 3.64 4.34
N ALA A 118 -3.12 4.52 4.75
CA ALA A 118 -1.68 4.35 4.61
C ALA A 118 -1.09 3.70 5.87
N GLN A 119 -0.29 2.65 5.70
CA GLN A 119 0.28 1.91 6.82
C GLN A 119 1.54 2.55 7.40
N PHE A 120 2.17 3.51 6.69
CA PHE A 120 3.33 4.26 7.12
C PHE A 120 3.21 5.74 6.77
N PHE A 121 3.90 6.57 7.55
CA PHE A 121 3.93 8.00 7.30
C PHE A 121 4.59 8.32 5.95
N TYR A 122 5.69 7.63 5.61
CA TYR A 122 6.41 7.82 4.35
C TYR A 122 6.97 6.48 3.84
N PRO A 123 6.88 6.16 2.56
CA PRO A 123 6.30 6.94 1.44
C PRO A 123 4.78 6.77 1.28
N ASP A 124 4.16 5.87 2.07
CA ASP A 124 2.75 5.47 1.91
C ASP A 124 1.78 6.64 2.11
N GLY A 125 2.00 7.50 3.12
CA GLY A 125 1.12 8.61 3.45
C GLY A 125 0.91 9.59 2.29
N PRO A 126 1.96 10.22 1.72
CA PRO A 126 1.79 11.11 0.57
C PRO A 126 1.23 10.40 -0.68
N ALA A 127 1.57 9.13 -0.91
CA ALA A 127 1.00 8.37 -2.01
C ALA A 127 -0.50 8.13 -1.80
N ALA A 128 -0.92 7.73 -0.60
CA ALA A 128 -2.32 7.55 -0.23
C ALA A 128 -3.12 8.85 -0.34
N MET A 129 -2.54 9.98 0.06
CA MET A 129 -3.15 11.29 -0.13
C MET A 129 -3.45 11.59 -1.61
N MET A 130 -2.49 11.32 -2.50
CA MET A 130 -2.67 11.51 -3.94
C MET A 130 -3.78 10.62 -4.49
N ILE A 131 -3.82 9.34 -4.07
CA ILE A 131 -4.84 8.37 -4.47
C ILE A 131 -6.21 8.80 -3.94
N ALA A 132 -6.31 9.16 -2.67
CA ALA A 132 -7.56 9.58 -2.05
C ALA A 132 -8.15 10.83 -2.71
N ARG A 133 -7.30 11.82 -3.04
CA ARG A 133 -7.75 13.02 -3.79
C ARG A 133 -8.30 12.67 -5.17
N ASP A 134 -7.66 11.75 -5.88
CA ASP A 134 -8.11 11.31 -7.20
C ASP A 134 -9.47 10.61 -7.15
N LEU A 135 -9.71 9.81 -6.10
CA LEU A 135 -10.95 9.06 -5.90
C LEU A 135 -12.04 9.87 -5.15
N GLY A 136 -11.74 11.05 -4.63
CA GLY A 136 -12.65 11.83 -3.80
C GLY A 136 -12.96 11.17 -2.45
N LEU A 137 -12.01 10.43 -1.88
CA LEU A 137 -12.16 9.68 -0.64
C LEU A 137 -11.41 10.32 0.54
N PRO A 138 -11.88 10.11 1.78
CA PRO A 138 -11.09 10.38 2.96
C PRO A 138 -9.88 9.45 3.03
N PHE A 139 -8.82 9.87 3.73
CA PHE A 139 -7.67 9.00 3.99
C PHE A 139 -7.16 9.13 5.42
N THR A 140 -6.51 8.06 5.87
CA THR A 140 -5.82 7.97 7.16
C THR A 140 -4.37 7.58 6.95
N VAL A 141 -3.52 7.94 7.89
CA VAL A 141 -2.10 7.58 7.90
C VAL A 141 -1.74 7.04 9.26
N LYS A 142 -1.14 5.86 9.29
CA LYS A 142 -0.57 5.28 10.51
C LYS A 142 0.89 5.70 10.65
N ALA A 143 1.22 6.28 11.78
CA ALA A 143 2.59 6.57 12.16
C ALA A 143 3.10 5.42 13.05
N ARG A 144 4.24 4.83 12.69
CA ARG A 144 4.77 3.63 13.39
C ARG A 144 6.16 3.87 14.01
N GLY A 145 6.39 5.07 14.51
CA GLY A 145 7.60 5.40 15.28
C GLY A 145 8.87 5.53 14.42
N SER A 146 9.36 4.43 13.85
CA SER A 146 10.59 4.43 13.05
C SER A 146 10.53 5.32 11.81
N ASP A 147 9.37 5.41 11.19
CA ASP A 147 9.13 6.28 10.03
C ASP A 147 9.11 7.77 10.42
N ILE A 148 8.57 8.11 11.59
CA ILE A 148 8.59 9.47 12.10
C ILE A 148 10.02 9.91 12.44
N HIS A 149 10.78 9.08 13.16
CA HIS A 149 12.15 9.42 13.55
C HIS A 149 13.10 9.49 12.34
N HIS A 150 12.92 8.62 11.36
CA HIS A 150 13.80 8.56 10.21
C HIS A 150 13.49 9.63 9.15
N TRP A 151 12.22 9.91 8.90
CA TRP A 151 11.78 10.84 7.85
C TRP A 151 11.40 12.22 8.39
N GLY A 152 10.84 12.30 9.60
CA GLY A 152 10.48 13.56 10.23
C GLY A 152 11.68 14.43 10.62
N ALA A 153 12.86 13.82 10.82
CA ALA A 153 14.11 14.53 11.07
C ALA A 153 14.78 15.06 9.78
N ARG A 154 14.36 14.64 8.61
CA ARG A 154 14.88 15.10 7.32
C ARG A 154 14.09 16.32 6.87
N ARG A 155 14.73 17.48 6.88
CA ARG A 155 14.19 18.69 6.23
C ARG A 155 14.09 18.44 4.72
N TYR A 156 12.91 18.05 4.28
CA TYR A 156 12.52 18.18 2.87
C TYR A 156 11.91 19.57 2.70
N GLY A 157 12.79 20.57 2.64
CA GLY A 157 12.44 21.91 2.22
C GLY A 157 12.35 21.96 0.71
#